data_cce04a1c12c41043ca638aa464bf4034
#
_entry.id   cce04a1c12c41043ca638aa464bf4034
#
_cell.length_a   1.000
_cell.length_b   1.000
_cell.length_c   1.000
_cell.angle_alpha   90.00
_cell.angle_beta   90.00
_cell.angle_gamma   90.00
#
_symmetry.space_group_name_H-M   'P 1'
#
loop_
_entity.id
_entity.type
_entity.pdbx_description
1 polymer ?
#
loop_
_entity_poly.entity_id
_entity_poly.type
_entity_poly.pdbx_seq_one_letter_code
_entity_poly.pdbx_strand_id
1 'polypeptide(L)'
;MQRLIRPLVLTALAACCGAAFAAVDQVPQGKLPRWAVPQSYQIAFKVDPTQQDFSGTTTIKVKLTQASDHLWLDGNELKVSKVTVTDAAGKVHVGKYVAADPKAGVVRVDFGSTLQPQQLSLQFEYTAPLNAQLQGLYKVSAKGQPYAMTQMEPISARFAFPSFDEPGFKTPFDISLTIPVADTAVANTQQVKETPAGDGWKTLQFAQTLPLPTYLVAFGVGPWDIAKGPDISPNAYRAKPLPLRGIASFEPLQAWPGGVFYSPEN
;
A
#
# COMPACT_ATOMS: atom_id res chain seq x y z
N MET A 1 72.69 -53.75 10.94
CA MET A 1 71.43 -53.56 11.61
C MET A 1 71.05 -52.05 11.58
N GLN A 2 70.33 -51.61 10.54
CA GLN A 2 69.90 -50.26 10.34
C GLN A 2 68.42 -50.17 10.78
N ARG A 3 68.09 -49.35 11.82
CA ARG A 3 66.76 -49.08 12.27
C ARG A 3 66.23 -47.86 11.49
N LEU A 4 65.18 -48.07 10.66
CA LEU A 4 64.44 -47.02 10.01
C LEU A 4 63.54 -46.37 11.02
N ILE A 5 63.74 -45.06 11.24
CA ILE A 5 62.80 -44.17 12.01
C ILE A 5 61.83 -43.59 10.96
N ARG A 6 60.55 -43.92 11.07
CA ARG A 6 59.43 -43.29 10.30
C ARG A 6 59.02 -42.02 11.02
N PRO A 7 58.93 -40.88 10.34
CA PRO A 7 58.35 -39.70 10.95
C PRO A 7 56.80 -39.81 10.92
N LEU A 8 56.22 -39.56 12.09
CA LEU A 8 54.76 -39.42 12.28
C LEU A 8 54.37 -38.03 11.80
N VAL A 9 53.65 -37.93 10.66
CA VAL A 9 53.08 -36.66 10.18
C VAL A 9 51.75 -36.44 10.92
N LEU A 10 51.76 -35.49 11.86
CA LEU A 10 50.57 -35.05 12.58
C LEU A 10 49.86 -33.98 11.73
N THR A 11 48.79 -34.37 11.04
CA THR A 11 47.92 -33.44 10.29
C THR A 11 46.99 -32.73 11.28
N ALA A 12 47.31 -31.50 11.61
CA ALA A 12 46.42 -30.63 12.38
C ALA A 12 45.27 -30.13 11.48
N LEU A 13 44.08 -30.65 11.70
CA LEU A 13 42.85 -30.15 11.08
C LEU A 13 42.48 -28.85 11.76
N ALA A 14 42.82 -27.71 11.16
CA ALA A 14 42.36 -26.40 11.61
C ALA A 14 40.86 -26.26 11.29
N ALA A 15 40.00 -26.48 12.26
CA ALA A 15 38.57 -26.12 12.16
C ALA A 15 38.44 -24.58 12.16
N CYS A 16 38.35 -24.02 10.95
CA CYS A 16 37.89 -22.63 10.81
C CYS A 16 36.42 -22.54 11.22
N CYS A 17 36.17 -22.27 12.51
CA CYS A 17 34.89 -21.70 12.93
C CYS A 17 34.77 -20.31 12.32
N GLY A 18 34.21 -20.22 11.14
CA GLY A 18 33.73 -18.97 10.57
C GLY A 18 32.64 -18.42 11.48
N ALA A 19 32.99 -17.49 12.36
CA ALA A 19 31.99 -16.65 13.01
C ALA A 19 31.29 -15.90 11.87
N ALA A 20 30.07 -16.35 11.52
CA ALA A 20 29.17 -15.54 10.72
C ALA A 20 28.86 -14.30 11.57
N PHE A 21 29.58 -13.22 11.34
CA PHE A 21 29.15 -11.91 11.80
C PHE A 21 27.77 -11.71 11.19
N ALA A 22 26.72 -11.77 12.01
CA ALA A 22 25.43 -11.27 11.63
C ALA A 22 25.67 -9.82 11.21
N ALA A 23 25.50 -9.54 9.92
CA ALA A 23 25.56 -8.17 9.44
C ALA A 23 24.59 -7.38 10.30
N VAL A 24 25.07 -6.34 10.97
CA VAL A 24 24.20 -5.44 11.71
C VAL A 24 23.20 -4.94 10.69
N ASP A 25 21.94 -5.28 10.90
CA ASP A 25 20.86 -4.91 9.99
C ASP A 25 20.69 -3.39 10.06
N GLN A 26 21.28 -2.72 9.10
CA GLN A 26 21.26 -1.26 9.01
C GLN A 26 19.94 -0.81 8.40
N VAL A 27 19.41 0.32 8.92
CA VAL A 27 18.23 0.98 8.34
C VAL A 27 18.49 1.25 6.86
N PRO A 28 17.63 0.76 5.96
CA PRO A 28 17.80 0.93 4.53
C PRO A 28 17.90 2.42 4.15
N GLN A 29 18.88 2.73 3.29
CA GLN A 29 19.05 4.07 2.74
C GLN A 29 18.60 4.08 1.28
N GLY A 30 17.46 4.70 1.01
CA GLY A 30 16.89 4.86 -0.34
C GLY A 30 16.03 3.67 -0.80
N LYS A 31 16.58 2.46 -0.91
CA LYS A 31 15.82 1.27 -1.39
C LYS A 31 15.64 0.23 -0.29
N LEU A 32 14.45 -0.34 -0.22
CA LEU A 32 14.15 -1.47 0.66
C LEU A 32 14.88 -2.75 0.21
N PRO A 33 15.32 -3.62 1.14
CA PRO A 33 15.90 -4.91 0.81
C PRO A 33 14.93 -5.81 0.02
N ARG A 34 15.45 -6.59 -0.93
CA ARG A 34 14.64 -7.43 -1.83
C ARG A 34 14.33 -8.83 -1.27
N TRP A 35 14.65 -9.11 -0.03
CA TRP A 35 14.36 -10.39 0.61
C TRP A 35 12.92 -10.48 1.15
N ALA A 36 12.18 -9.36 1.20
CA ALA A 36 10.74 -9.30 1.41
C ALA A 36 10.10 -8.67 0.17
N VAL A 37 9.22 -9.41 -0.51
CA VAL A 37 8.65 -9.00 -1.80
C VAL A 37 7.12 -8.98 -1.69
N PRO A 38 6.46 -7.82 -1.85
CA PRO A 38 5.00 -7.73 -1.82
C PRO A 38 4.39 -8.49 -3.00
N GLN A 39 3.24 -9.12 -2.77
CA GLN A 39 2.52 -9.91 -3.76
C GLN A 39 1.14 -9.30 -4.06
N SER A 40 0.49 -8.73 -3.07
CA SER A 40 -0.80 -8.04 -3.21
C SER A 40 -1.08 -7.17 -2.00
N TYR A 41 -1.96 -6.19 -2.21
CA TYR A 41 -2.50 -5.34 -1.15
C TYR A 41 -4.03 -5.47 -1.09
N GLN A 42 -4.56 -5.49 0.13
CA GLN A 42 -5.96 -5.21 0.42
C GLN A 42 -5.99 -3.98 1.32
N ILE A 43 -6.61 -2.91 0.87
CA ILE A 43 -6.65 -1.64 1.59
C ILE A 43 -8.10 -1.23 1.81
N ALA A 44 -8.47 -1.07 3.07
CA ALA A 44 -9.76 -0.55 3.49
C ALA A 44 -9.54 0.78 4.19
N PHE A 45 -10.06 1.88 3.62
CA PHE A 45 -10.04 3.19 4.24
C PHE A 45 -11.43 3.56 4.75
N LYS A 46 -11.49 4.26 5.88
CA LYS A 46 -12.66 5.00 6.33
C LYS A 46 -12.34 6.49 6.27
N VAL A 47 -13.00 7.21 5.35
CA VAL A 47 -12.70 8.59 5.01
C VAL A 47 -13.96 9.43 5.08
N ASP A 48 -13.90 10.51 5.86
CA ASP A 48 -14.85 11.60 5.87
C ASP A 48 -14.07 12.88 5.60
N PRO A 49 -14.28 13.54 4.45
CA PRO A 49 -13.54 14.76 4.10
C PRO A 49 -13.76 15.93 5.07
N THR A 50 -14.79 15.88 5.92
CA THR A 50 -15.04 16.88 6.95
C THR A 50 -14.09 16.75 8.15
N GLN A 51 -13.51 15.56 8.37
CA GLN A 51 -12.64 15.27 9.49
C GLN A 51 -11.19 15.72 9.25
N GLN A 52 -10.36 15.64 10.29
CA GLN A 52 -8.93 15.93 10.19
C GLN A 52 -8.12 14.68 9.88
N ASP A 53 -8.58 13.53 10.36
CA ASP A 53 -7.91 12.24 10.24
C ASP A 53 -8.80 11.24 9.49
N PHE A 54 -8.16 10.24 8.90
CA PHE A 54 -8.81 9.04 8.38
C PHE A 54 -8.30 7.81 9.13
N SER A 55 -8.99 6.69 8.99
CA SER A 55 -8.49 5.39 9.47
C SER A 55 -8.34 4.42 8.31
N GLY A 56 -7.42 3.47 8.48
CA GLY A 56 -7.15 2.46 7.48
C GLY A 56 -6.81 1.11 8.08
N THR A 57 -7.14 0.07 7.31
CA THR A 57 -6.61 -1.28 7.49
C THR A 57 -5.92 -1.68 6.20
N THR A 58 -4.64 -2.03 6.28
CA THR A 58 -3.87 -2.51 5.13
C THR A 58 -3.41 -3.93 5.39
N THR A 59 -3.72 -4.84 4.49
CA THR A 59 -3.18 -6.19 4.49
C THR A 59 -2.25 -6.37 3.28
N ILE A 60 -1.00 -6.76 3.55
CA ILE A 60 0.02 -6.99 2.52
C ILE A 60 0.38 -8.46 2.53
N LYS A 61 0.20 -9.16 1.42
CA LYS A 61 0.80 -10.47 1.22
C LYS A 61 2.24 -10.30 0.79
N VAL A 62 3.17 -10.92 1.49
CA VAL A 62 4.62 -10.77 1.29
C VAL A 62 5.26 -12.13 1.15
N LYS A 63 6.15 -12.29 0.18
CA LYS A 63 7.06 -13.43 0.08
C LYS A 63 8.37 -13.08 0.78
N LEU A 64 8.66 -13.79 1.87
CA LEU A 64 9.94 -13.75 2.55
C LEU A 64 10.88 -14.75 1.83
N THR A 65 12.06 -14.30 1.38
CA THR A 65 13.00 -15.14 0.61
C THR A 65 14.21 -15.59 1.40
N GLN A 66 14.41 -15.04 2.59
CA GLN A 66 15.44 -15.48 3.57
C GLN A 66 14.84 -15.48 4.99
N ALA A 67 15.51 -16.18 5.91
CA ALA A 67 15.11 -16.16 7.32
C ALA A 67 15.30 -14.76 7.91
N SER A 68 14.27 -14.26 8.62
CA SER A 68 14.32 -12.94 9.28
C SER A 68 13.34 -12.87 10.45
N ASP A 69 13.66 -12.03 11.41
CA ASP A 69 12.79 -11.68 12.54
C ASP A 69 12.00 -10.38 12.31
N HIS A 70 12.19 -9.73 11.16
CA HIS A 70 11.55 -8.47 10.79
C HIS A 70 11.52 -8.30 9.27
N LEU A 71 10.89 -7.19 8.82
CA LEU A 71 11.05 -6.64 7.48
C LEU A 71 11.01 -5.12 7.52
N TRP A 72 11.41 -4.52 6.40
CA TRP A 72 11.39 -3.09 6.18
C TRP A 72 10.24 -2.67 5.29
N LEU A 73 9.58 -1.56 5.65
CA LEU A 73 8.51 -0.91 4.89
C LEU A 73 8.75 0.60 4.87
N ASP A 74 7.95 1.28 4.07
CA ASP A 74 7.76 2.72 4.11
C ASP A 74 6.45 3.05 4.83
N GLY A 75 6.48 4.08 5.68
CA GLY A 75 5.33 4.63 6.38
C GLY A 75 5.72 5.94 7.07
N ASN A 76 4.91 6.98 6.90
CA ASN A 76 5.15 8.29 7.47
C ASN A 76 3.85 8.86 8.03
N GLU A 77 3.91 9.45 9.23
CA GLU A 77 2.77 10.03 9.95
C GLU A 77 1.62 9.04 10.26
N LEU A 78 1.85 7.74 10.08
CA LEU A 78 0.87 6.70 10.38
C LEU A 78 0.90 6.36 11.87
N LYS A 79 -0.23 6.53 12.57
CA LYS A 79 -0.41 6.10 13.96
C LYS A 79 -0.91 4.66 13.96
N VAL A 80 0.01 3.70 13.84
CA VAL A 80 -0.31 2.27 13.78
C VAL A 80 -0.63 1.77 15.18
N SER A 81 -1.86 1.31 15.38
CA SER A 81 -2.38 0.79 16.66
C SER A 81 -2.18 -0.72 16.80
N LYS A 82 -2.13 -1.45 15.67
CA LYS A 82 -1.98 -2.90 15.69
C LYS A 82 -1.26 -3.40 14.44
N VAL A 83 -0.38 -4.37 14.64
CA VAL A 83 0.25 -5.15 13.58
C VAL A 83 0.07 -6.62 13.86
N THR A 84 -0.40 -7.34 12.86
CA THR A 84 -0.55 -8.80 12.89
C THR A 84 0.23 -9.40 11.74
N VAL A 85 1.08 -10.38 12.04
CA VAL A 85 1.83 -11.13 11.03
C VAL A 85 1.34 -12.58 11.07
N THR A 86 0.73 -13.04 9.99
CA THR A 86 0.27 -14.42 9.87
C THR A 86 1.21 -15.18 8.95
N ASP A 87 1.76 -16.28 9.44
CA ASP A 87 2.68 -17.13 8.69
C ASP A 87 1.93 -18.11 7.76
N ALA A 88 2.68 -18.88 6.95
CA ALA A 88 2.11 -19.81 6.00
C ALA A 88 1.32 -20.97 6.65
N ALA A 89 1.59 -21.29 7.93
CA ALA A 89 0.86 -22.28 8.70
C ALA A 89 -0.42 -21.70 9.34
N GLY A 90 -0.70 -20.41 9.17
CA GLY A 90 -1.82 -19.70 9.77
C GLY A 90 -1.59 -19.26 11.21
N LYS A 91 -0.36 -19.43 11.74
CA LYS A 91 -0.02 -18.95 13.09
C LYS A 91 0.09 -17.42 13.06
N VAL A 92 -0.53 -16.80 14.06
CA VAL A 92 -0.56 -15.36 14.23
C VAL A 92 0.55 -14.93 15.19
N HIS A 93 1.37 -13.99 14.76
CA HIS A 93 2.39 -13.31 15.56
C HIS A 93 1.97 -11.86 15.74
N VAL A 94 2.13 -11.34 16.95
CA VAL A 94 1.93 -9.90 17.21
C VAL A 94 3.16 -9.17 16.71
N GLY A 95 2.99 -8.36 15.68
CA GLY A 95 4.06 -7.55 15.12
C GLY A 95 4.25 -6.24 15.89
N LYS A 96 5.44 -5.64 15.74
CA LYS A 96 5.74 -4.31 16.27
C LYS A 96 6.15 -3.39 15.14
N TYR A 97 5.47 -2.24 15.03
CA TYR A 97 5.76 -1.19 14.06
C TYR A 97 6.69 -0.16 14.68
N VAL A 98 7.87 0.02 14.13
CA VAL A 98 8.91 0.91 14.65
C VAL A 98 9.37 1.86 13.57
N ALA A 99 9.18 3.16 13.78
CA ALA A 99 9.75 4.18 12.90
C ALA A 99 11.28 4.18 13.07
N ALA A 100 11.99 3.63 12.09
CA ALA A 100 13.44 3.47 12.13
C ALA A 100 14.17 4.70 11.58
N ASP A 101 13.63 5.32 10.54
CA ASP A 101 14.03 6.64 10.03
C ASP A 101 12.78 7.46 9.72
N PRO A 102 12.26 8.23 10.69
CA PRO A 102 11.06 9.03 10.49
C PRO A 102 11.20 10.09 9.39
N LYS A 103 12.41 10.58 9.14
CA LYS A 103 12.66 11.59 8.10
C LYS A 103 12.55 11.00 6.69
N ALA A 104 13.08 9.80 6.50
CA ALA A 104 12.96 9.07 5.24
C ALA A 104 11.63 8.29 5.13
N GLY A 105 10.90 8.15 6.24
CA GLY A 105 9.68 7.35 6.30
C GLY A 105 9.96 5.85 6.28
N VAL A 106 11.13 5.40 6.75
CA VAL A 106 11.48 3.98 6.81
C VAL A 106 11.04 3.37 8.14
N VAL A 107 10.37 2.24 8.04
CA VAL A 107 9.77 1.52 9.16
C VAL A 107 10.28 0.10 9.22
N ARG A 108 10.55 -0.38 10.45
CA ARG A 108 10.81 -1.78 10.75
C ARG A 108 9.54 -2.43 11.33
N VAL A 109 9.20 -3.59 10.81
CA VAL A 109 8.13 -4.44 11.35
C VAL A 109 8.76 -5.69 11.94
N ASP A 110 8.85 -5.76 13.27
CA ASP A 110 9.38 -6.92 14.00
C ASP A 110 8.30 -8.01 14.08
N PHE A 111 8.71 -9.28 13.94
CA PHE A 111 7.81 -10.44 14.00
C PHE A 111 7.75 -11.10 15.38
N GLY A 112 8.64 -10.69 16.31
CA GLY A 112 8.79 -11.29 17.62
C GLY A 112 9.56 -12.63 17.63
N SER A 113 9.83 -13.21 16.45
CA SER A 113 10.64 -14.43 16.29
C SER A 113 11.15 -14.52 14.86
N THR A 114 12.24 -15.27 14.64
CA THR A 114 12.76 -15.52 13.29
C THR A 114 11.82 -16.44 12.52
N LEU A 115 11.34 -15.98 11.36
CA LEU A 115 10.54 -16.74 10.41
C LEU A 115 11.43 -17.21 9.25
N GLN A 116 11.23 -18.47 8.82
CA GLN A 116 11.91 -19.03 7.65
C GLN A 116 11.33 -18.48 6.36
N PRO A 117 12.01 -18.63 5.19
CA PRO A 117 11.46 -18.23 3.89
C PRO A 117 10.07 -18.83 3.67
N GLN A 118 9.06 -17.97 3.47
CA GLN A 118 7.66 -18.36 3.33
C GLN A 118 6.79 -17.21 2.84
N GLN A 119 5.49 -17.48 2.64
CA GLN A 119 4.46 -16.45 2.48
C GLN A 119 4.03 -15.93 3.85
N LEU A 120 3.91 -14.61 3.96
CA LEU A 120 3.38 -13.92 5.13
C LEU A 120 2.18 -13.07 4.72
N SER A 121 1.27 -12.85 5.67
CA SER A 121 0.22 -11.84 5.58
C SER A 121 0.41 -10.84 6.71
N LEU A 122 0.74 -9.60 6.39
CA LEU A 122 0.88 -8.52 7.35
C LEU A 122 -0.40 -7.68 7.34
N GLN A 123 -1.01 -7.47 8.50
CA GLN A 123 -2.16 -6.60 8.65
C GLN A 123 -1.84 -5.46 9.61
N PHE A 124 -2.19 -4.24 9.21
CA PHE A 124 -1.99 -3.01 9.96
C PHE A 124 -3.33 -2.34 10.18
N GLU A 125 -3.59 -1.89 11.42
CA GLU A 125 -4.69 -1.00 11.75
C GLU A 125 -4.08 0.34 12.17
N TYR A 126 -4.53 1.44 11.58
CA TYR A 126 -3.91 2.76 11.79
C TYR A 126 -4.89 3.91 11.56
N THR A 127 -4.47 5.08 12.03
CA THR A 127 -5.03 6.38 11.65
C THR A 127 -3.92 7.28 11.12
N ALA A 128 -4.28 8.25 10.28
CA ALA A 128 -3.36 9.25 9.79
C ALA A 128 -4.11 10.56 9.46
N PRO A 129 -3.43 11.71 9.46
CA PRO A 129 -4.06 12.96 9.09
C PRO A 129 -4.41 12.99 7.59
N LEU A 130 -5.53 13.62 7.25
CA LEU A 130 -5.76 14.10 5.90
C LEU A 130 -4.77 15.23 5.64
N ASN A 131 -3.78 14.97 4.79
CA ASN A 131 -2.64 15.86 4.58
C ASN A 131 -3.08 17.21 4.01
N ALA A 132 -2.44 18.28 4.46
CA ALA A 132 -2.71 19.64 3.99
C ALA A 132 -1.79 20.09 2.82
N GLN A 133 -0.79 19.28 2.47
CA GLN A 133 0.25 19.63 1.49
C GLN A 133 0.10 18.92 0.13
N LEU A 134 -1.10 18.41 -0.19
CA LEU A 134 -1.37 17.68 -1.43
C LEU A 134 -0.46 16.45 -1.62
N GLN A 135 -0.23 15.70 -0.55
CA GLN A 135 0.58 14.48 -0.54
C GLN A 135 -0.17 13.34 0.14
N GLY A 136 0.03 12.12 -0.34
CA GLY A 136 -0.66 10.95 0.19
C GLY A 136 -2.17 11.07 0.01
N LEU A 137 -2.93 10.90 1.08
CA LEU A 137 -4.35 11.20 1.14
C LEU A 137 -4.54 12.58 1.78
N TYR A 138 -5.03 13.54 1.01
CA TYR A 138 -5.15 14.94 1.42
C TYR A 138 -6.57 15.47 1.25
N LYS A 139 -6.89 16.57 1.91
CA LYS A 139 -8.17 17.25 1.77
C LYS A 139 -8.07 18.60 1.11
N VAL A 140 -9.09 18.93 0.33
CA VAL A 140 -9.28 20.24 -0.29
C VAL A 140 -10.72 20.70 -0.06
N SER A 141 -10.97 22.01 -0.26
CA SER A 141 -12.30 22.56 -0.28
C SER A 141 -12.54 23.27 -1.61
N ALA A 142 -13.67 22.98 -2.24
CA ALA A 142 -14.12 23.67 -3.44
C ALA A 142 -15.53 24.20 -3.20
N LYS A 143 -15.74 25.52 -3.37
CA LYS A 143 -17.01 26.23 -3.07
C LYS A 143 -17.61 25.85 -1.71
N GLY A 144 -16.76 25.69 -0.69
CA GLY A 144 -17.18 25.35 0.67
C GLY A 144 -17.49 23.87 0.90
N GLN A 145 -17.40 23.01 -0.11
CA GLN A 145 -17.56 21.56 0.00
C GLN A 145 -16.21 20.87 0.22
N PRO A 146 -16.10 19.93 1.16
CA PRO A 146 -14.87 19.20 1.42
C PRO A 146 -14.72 17.99 0.48
N TYR A 147 -13.49 17.76 0.05
CA TYR A 147 -13.09 16.58 -0.74
C TYR A 147 -11.80 15.99 -0.18
N ALA A 148 -11.67 14.67 -0.21
CA ALA A 148 -10.43 13.96 0.03
C ALA A 148 -9.94 13.33 -1.27
N MET A 149 -8.66 13.53 -1.60
CA MET A 149 -8.05 13.06 -2.84
C MET A 149 -6.68 12.47 -2.56
N THR A 150 -6.17 11.70 -3.49
CA THR A 150 -4.83 11.13 -3.39
C THR A 150 -3.86 11.77 -4.36
N GLN A 151 -2.63 12.00 -3.89
CA GLN A 151 -1.45 12.28 -4.70
C GLN A 151 -0.28 11.46 -4.14
N MET A 152 0.02 10.35 -4.78
CA MET A 152 1.01 9.38 -4.28
C MET A 152 2.38 9.54 -4.91
N GLU A 153 2.51 10.28 -6.02
CA GLU A 153 3.80 10.53 -6.67
C GLU A 153 4.66 11.55 -5.92
N PRO A 154 5.99 11.36 -5.92
CA PRO A 154 6.70 10.16 -6.40
C PRO A 154 6.79 9.05 -5.34
N ILE A 155 6.67 9.35 -4.05
CA ILE A 155 6.87 8.47 -2.89
C ILE A 155 5.93 8.84 -1.73
N SER A 156 4.72 9.28 -2.02
CA SER A 156 3.78 9.77 -1.00
C SER A 156 2.72 8.74 -0.59
N ALA A 157 2.74 7.52 -1.12
CA ALA A 157 1.86 6.45 -0.65
C ALA A 157 2.10 6.12 0.83
N ARG A 158 3.32 6.25 1.30
CA ARG A 158 3.73 6.07 2.70
C ARG A 158 3.02 6.97 3.71
N PHE A 159 2.42 8.09 3.27
CA PHE A 159 1.57 8.94 4.11
C PHE A 159 0.13 8.45 4.20
N ALA A 160 -0.29 7.54 3.33
CA ALA A 160 -1.65 7.02 3.29
C ALA A 160 -1.75 5.60 3.86
N PHE A 161 -0.76 4.75 3.63
CA PHE A 161 -0.73 3.37 4.12
C PHE A 161 0.68 2.79 4.22
N PRO A 162 0.94 1.84 5.14
CA PRO A 162 2.19 1.10 5.19
C PRO A 162 2.42 0.36 3.87
N SER A 163 3.59 0.52 3.25
CA SER A 163 3.81 0.01 1.90
C SER A 163 5.28 -0.27 1.58
N PHE A 164 5.52 -1.01 0.50
CA PHE A 164 6.80 -1.03 -0.22
C PHE A 164 6.73 0.07 -1.28
N ASP A 165 7.00 1.31 -0.87
CA ASP A 165 6.75 2.51 -1.68
C ASP A 165 7.88 2.80 -2.68
N GLU A 166 8.09 1.82 -3.56
CA GLU A 166 9.08 1.89 -4.64
C GLU A 166 8.47 1.48 -6.00
N PRO A 167 8.86 2.15 -7.11
CA PRO A 167 8.37 1.84 -8.45
C PRO A 167 8.64 0.40 -8.93
N GLY A 168 9.65 -0.23 -8.35
CA GLY A 168 10.06 -1.61 -8.70
C GLY A 168 9.11 -2.69 -8.17
N PHE A 169 8.27 -2.39 -7.20
CA PHE A 169 7.24 -3.30 -6.70
C PHE A 169 5.90 -2.99 -7.36
N LYS A 170 5.48 -3.88 -8.26
CA LYS A 170 4.17 -3.80 -8.91
C LYS A 170 3.30 -4.95 -8.46
N THR A 171 2.18 -4.63 -7.85
CA THR A 171 1.25 -5.62 -7.27
C THR A 171 -0.20 -5.23 -7.57
N PRO A 172 -1.15 -6.18 -7.56
CA PRO A 172 -2.56 -5.87 -7.58
C PRO A 172 -3.00 -5.27 -6.24
N PHE A 173 -3.99 -4.37 -6.30
CA PHE A 173 -4.64 -3.73 -5.16
C PHE A 173 -6.13 -4.03 -5.16
N ASP A 174 -6.65 -4.48 -4.01
CA ASP A 174 -8.06 -4.52 -3.67
C ASP A 174 -8.36 -3.32 -2.78
N ILE A 175 -9.15 -2.37 -3.26
CA ILE A 175 -9.46 -1.12 -2.55
C ILE A 175 -10.93 -1.12 -2.12
N SER A 176 -11.18 -0.77 -0.86
CA SER A 176 -12.50 -0.47 -0.34
C SER A 176 -12.50 0.86 0.43
N LEU A 177 -13.57 1.63 0.26
CA LEU A 177 -13.73 2.93 0.88
C LEU A 177 -15.05 2.96 1.67
N THR A 178 -14.96 3.18 2.98
CA THR A 178 -16.12 3.47 3.82
C THR A 178 -16.22 4.98 3.96
N ILE A 179 -17.33 5.53 3.48
CA ILE A 179 -17.54 6.96 3.32
C ILE A 179 -18.94 7.37 3.83
N PRO A 180 -19.21 8.65 4.12
CA PRO A 180 -20.56 9.15 4.37
C PRO A 180 -21.52 8.80 3.23
N VAL A 181 -22.78 8.46 3.53
CA VAL A 181 -23.78 8.09 2.51
C VAL A 181 -24.05 9.20 1.48
N ALA A 182 -23.86 10.45 1.90
CA ALA A 182 -24.04 11.63 1.04
C ALA A 182 -22.90 11.80 0.02
N ASP A 183 -21.73 11.21 0.28
CA ASP A 183 -20.56 11.33 -0.58
C ASP A 183 -20.53 10.24 -1.66
N THR A 184 -19.73 10.49 -2.66
CA THR A 184 -19.38 9.55 -3.72
C THR A 184 -17.88 9.32 -3.71
N ALA A 185 -17.44 8.14 -4.14
CA ALA A 185 -16.03 7.86 -4.32
C ALA A 185 -15.73 7.28 -5.69
N VAL A 186 -14.51 7.56 -6.15
CA VAL A 186 -13.94 7.03 -7.38
C VAL A 186 -12.55 6.49 -7.07
N ALA A 187 -12.11 5.47 -7.81
CA ALA A 187 -10.79 4.86 -7.64
C ALA A 187 -10.20 4.45 -9.01
N ASN A 188 -9.01 3.84 -9.00
CA ASN A 188 -8.34 3.34 -10.22
C ASN A 188 -9.22 2.44 -11.09
N THR A 189 -10.19 1.74 -10.48
CA THR A 189 -11.06 0.77 -11.15
C THR A 189 -12.52 1.07 -10.89
N GLN A 190 -13.40 0.40 -11.61
CA GLN A 190 -14.84 0.54 -11.41
C GLN A 190 -15.29 0.02 -10.04
N GLN A 191 -16.29 0.67 -9.45
CA GLN A 191 -17.01 0.15 -8.30
C GLN A 191 -17.76 -1.12 -8.68
N VAL A 192 -17.61 -2.17 -7.88
CA VAL A 192 -18.25 -3.48 -8.09
C VAL A 192 -19.30 -3.80 -7.03
N LYS A 193 -19.24 -3.16 -5.87
CA LYS A 193 -20.19 -3.39 -4.78
C LYS A 193 -20.35 -2.15 -3.90
N GLU A 194 -21.56 -1.96 -3.39
CA GLU A 194 -21.89 -1.00 -2.33
C GLU A 194 -22.66 -1.74 -1.24
N THR A 195 -22.31 -1.48 0.02
CA THR A 195 -22.99 -2.04 1.19
C THR A 195 -23.18 -0.98 2.24
N PRO A 196 -24.35 -0.92 2.91
CA PRO A 196 -24.51 -0.09 4.10
C PRO A 196 -23.47 -0.46 5.17
N ALA A 197 -22.94 0.56 5.85
CA ALA A 197 -21.96 0.39 6.94
C ALA A 197 -22.46 0.96 8.28
N GLY A 198 -23.79 1.13 8.42
CA GLY A 198 -24.46 1.69 9.60
C GLY A 198 -24.28 3.20 9.74
N ASP A 199 -25.12 3.82 10.58
CA ASP A 199 -24.99 5.18 11.10
C ASP A 199 -24.58 6.27 10.09
N GLY A 200 -25.17 6.26 8.88
CA GLY A 200 -24.87 7.25 7.86
C GLY A 200 -23.63 6.95 7.01
N TRP A 201 -23.10 5.73 7.07
CA TRP A 201 -21.94 5.27 6.31
C TRP A 201 -22.31 4.19 5.28
N LYS A 202 -21.53 4.14 4.20
CA LYS A 202 -21.55 3.07 3.20
C LYS A 202 -20.14 2.66 2.84
N THR A 203 -19.97 1.39 2.47
CA THR A 203 -18.70 0.86 1.96
C THR A 203 -18.80 0.56 0.48
N LEU A 204 -17.90 1.14 -0.30
CA LEU A 204 -17.72 0.92 -1.72
C LEU A 204 -16.53 -0.01 -1.93
N GLN A 205 -16.72 -1.07 -2.71
CA GLN A 205 -15.65 -1.98 -3.13
C GLN A 205 -15.37 -1.74 -4.61
N PHE A 206 -14.09 -1.68 -4.96
CA PHE A 206 -13.64 -1.51 -6.33
C PHE A 206 -13.07 -2.82 -6.87
N ALA A 207 -13.13 -3.00 -8.18
CA ALA A 207 -12.49 -4.15 -8.83
C ALA A 207 -10.98 -4.16 -8.55
N GLN A 208 -10.39 -5.34 -8.43
CA GLN A 208 -8.94 -5.45 -8.27
C GLN A 208 -8.20 -4.78 -9.43
N THR A 209 -7.15 -4.05 -9.14
CA THR A 209 -6.31 -3.43 -10.16
C THR A 209 -5.45 -4.47 -10.88
N LEU A 210 -4.98 -4.15 -12.08
CA LEU A 210 -3.79 -4.79 -12.63
C LEU A 210 -2.59 -4.46 -11.73
N PRO A 211 -1.47 -5.23 -11.81
CA PRO A 211 -0.28 -4.92 -11.04
C PRO A 211 0.22 -3.50 -11.35
N LEU A 212 0.26 -2.64 -10.36
CA LEU A 212 0.76 -1.27 -10.43
C LEU A 212 1.63 -0.93 -9.21
N PRO A 213 2.54 0.05 -9.30
CA PRO A 213 3.29 0.54 -8.16
C PRO A 213 2.40 1.41 -7.27
N THR A 214 2.80 1.58 -6.01
CA THR A 214 2.06 2.36 -4.99
C THR A 214 1.74 3.78 -5.42
N TYR A 215 2.64 4.46 -6.13
CA TYR A 215 2.43 5.84 -6.56
C TYR A 215 1.30 6.03 -7.59
N LEU A 216 0.82 4.97 -8.22
CA LEU A 216 -0.34 4.99 -9.12
C LEU A 216 -1.67 4.67 -8.43
N VAL A 217 -1.67 4.35 -7.14
CA VAL A 217 -2.92 4.19 -6.38
C VAL A 217 -3.62 5.53 -6.30
N ALA A 218 -4.86 5.58 -6.77
CA ALA A 218 -5.64 6.80 -6.83
C ALA A 218 -7.09 6.58 -6.42
N PHE A 219 -7.61 7.47 -5.58
CA PHE A 219 -9.04 7.56 -5.28
C PHE A 219 -9.40 8.98 -4.81
N GLY A 220 -10.68 9.28 -4.87
CA GLY A 220 -11.24 10.52 -4.37
C GLY A 220 -12.58 10.28 -3.70
N VAL A 221 -12.87 11.04 -2.63
CA VAL A 221 -14.10 11.00 -1.83
C VAL A 221 -14.65 12.41 -1.70
N GLY A 222 -15.94 12.58 -1.86
CA GLY A 222 -16.62 13.85 -1.67
C GLY A 222 -17.94 13.91 -2.42
N PRO A 223 -18.63 15.06 -2.38
CA PRO A 223 -19.87 15.31 -3.12
C PRO A 223 -19.59 15.58 -4.61
N TRP A 224 -18.99 14.60 -5.30
CA TRP A 224 -18.67 14.69 -6.71
C TRP A 224 -19.91 14.76 -7.59
N ASP A 225 -19.90 15.66 -8.56
CA ASP A 225 -20.79 15.57 -9.71
C ASP A 225 -20.21 14.62 -10.77
N ILE A 226 -21.02 13.64 -11.20
CA ILE A 226 -20.59 12.60 -12.13
C ILE A 226 -21.47 12.61 -13.36
N ALA A 227 -20.93 13.04 -14.50
CA ALA A 227 -21.58 12.93 -15.79
C ALA A 227 -21.11 11.67 -16.53
N LYS A 228 -22.06 10.89 -17.04
CA LYS A 228 -21.77 9.72 -17.89
C LYS A 228 -21.65 10.17 -19.35
N GLY A 229 -20.55 9.82 -19.99
CA GLY A 229 -20.36 9.96 -21.43
C GLY A 229 -20.75 8.68 -22.20
N PRO A 230 -20.68 8.72 -23.53
CA PRO A 230 -20.81 7.53 -24.34
C PRO A 230 -19.66 6.56 -24.10
N ASP A 231 -19.94 5.28 -24.08
CA ASP A 231 -18.91 4.26 -23.98
C ASP A 231 -17.91 4.35 -25.14
N ILE A 232 -16.62 4.23 -24.83
CA ILE A 232 -15.58 4.13 -25.86
C ILE A 232 -15.63 2.73 -26.47
N SER A 233 -15.81 2.65 -27.78
CA SER A 233 -15.94 1.40 -28.52
C SER A 233 -14.77 0.44 -28.31
N PRO A 234 -15.00 -0.88 -28.40
CA PRO A 234 -13.92 -1.87 -28.41
C PRO A 234 -12.88 -1.59 -29.49
N ASN A 235 -11.67 -2.10 -29.32
CA ASN A 235 -10.60 -2.03 -30.32
C ASN A 235 -9.77 -3.33 -30.32
N ALA A 236 -8.71 -3.40 -31.12
CA ALA A 236 -7.87 -4.60 -31.25
C ALA A 236 -7.22 -5.05 -29.92
N TYR A 237 -7.07 -4.17 -28.95
CA TYR A 237 -6.43 -4.45 -27.66
C TYR A 237 -7.44 -4.61 -26.51
N ARG A 238 -8.68 -4.18 -26.71
CA ARG A 238 -9.74 -4.21 -25.69
C ARG A 238 -11.07 -4.62 -26.32
N ALA A 239 -11.47 -5.86 -26.05
CA ALA A 239 -12.68 -6.47 -26.63
C ALA A 239 -14.00 -5.92 -26.05
N LYS A 240 -13.98 -5.25 -24.88
CA LYS A 240 -15.18 -4.71 -24.24
C LYS A 240 -15.24 -3.19 -24.38
N PRO A 241 -16.44 -2.57 -24.44
CA PRO A 241 -16.58 -1.13 -24.33
C PRO A 241 -15.95 -0.62 -23.03
N LEU A 242 -15.42 0.61 -23.04
CA LEU A 242 -14.92 1.28 -21.87
C LEU A 242 -15.89 2.39 -21.46
N PRO A 243 -16.53 2.31 -20.28
CA PRO A 243 -17.39 3.36 -19.78
C PRO A 243 -16.61 4.67 -19.61
N LEU A 244 -17.13 5.75 -20.16
CA LEU A 244 -16.58 7.09 -19.98
C LEU A 244 -17.42 7.86 -18.98
N ARG A 245 -16.75 8.54 -18.04
CA ARG A 245 -17.38 9.47 -17.11
C ARG A 245 -16.48 10.66 -16.84
N GLY A 246 -17.09 11.82 -16.70
CA GLY A 246 -16.46 13.02 -16.19
C GLY A 246 -16.80 13.18 -14.69
N ILE A 247 -15.90 13.75 -13.94
CA ILE A 247 -16.02 13.97 -12.49
C ILE A 247 -15.59 15.40 -12.20
N ALA A 248 -16.45 16.16 -11.54
CA ALA A 248 -16.17 17.53 -11.13
C ALA A 248 -16.49 17.78 -9.65
N SER A 249 -15.84 18.77 -9.07
CA SER A 249 -15.94 19.08 -7.64
C SER A 249 -17.03 20.10 -7.27
N PHE A 250 -17.71 20.74 -8.22
CA PHE A 250 -18.64 21.83 -7.85
C PHE A 250 -19.58 22.35 -8.93
N GLU A 251 -19.56 21.86 -10.14
CA GLU A 251 -20.47 22.30 -11.20
C GLU A 251 -21.06 21.10 -11.94
N PRO A 252 -22.33 21.17 -12.35
CA PRO A 252 -22.90 20.14 -13.18
C PRO A 252 -22.06 19.98 -14.45
N LEU A 253 -21.47 18.80 -14.63
CA LEU A 253 -20.79 18.48 -15.87
C LEU A 253 -21.82 18.32 -16.98
N GLN A 254 -21.70 19.11 -18.04
CA GLN A 254 -22.50 18.96 -19.23
C GLN A 254 -21.75 18.16 -20.29
N ALA A 255 -22.43 17.19 -20.89
CA ALA A 255 -21.89 16.46 -22.02
C ALA A 255 -21.86 17.37 -23.25
N TRP A 256 -20.68 17.59 -23.80
CA TRP A 256 -20.53 18.26 -25.10
C TRP A 256 -21.12 17.38 -26.22
N PRO A 257 -21.76 17.94 -27.24
CA PRO A 257 -22.26 17.15 -28.37
C PRO A 257 -21.22 16.28 -29.08
N GLY A 258 -19.92 16.58 -28.91
CA GLY A 258 -18.77 15.79 -29.37
C GLY A 258 -18.21 14.78 -28.40
N GLY A 259 -18.87 14.53 -27.24
CA GLY A 259 -18.42 13.55 -26.24
C GLY A 259 -17.35 14.04 -25.27
N VAL A 260 -17.07 15.32 -25.22
CA VAL A 260 -16.13 15.94 -24.26
C VAL A 260 -16.92 16.64 -23.16
N PHE A 261 -16.48 16.48 -21.91
CA PHE A 261 -17.05 17.18 -20.77
C PHE A 261 -16.43 18.58 -20.64
N TYR A 262 -17.24 19.58 -20.34
CA TYR A 262 -16.78 20.92 -20.04
C TYR A 262 -17.52 21.52 -18.85
N SER A 263 -16.89 22.43 -18.14
CA SER A 263 -17.54 23.29 -17.18
C SER A 263 -18.03 24.57 -17.89
N PRO A 264 -19.28 25.02 -17.66
CA PRO A 264 -19.81 26.22 -18.33
C PRO A 264 -19.11 27.54 -17.94
N GLU A 265 -18.25 27.55 -16.91
CA GLU A 265 -17.57 28.77 -16.41
C GLU A 265 -16.15 28.95 -16.94
N ASN A 266 -15.67 28.17 -17.92
CA ASN A 266 -14.37 28.34 -18.58
C ASN A 266 -14.51 28.85 -20.02
#